data_2264315cd0ef5251141db44c4ca1b51d
#
_entry.id   2264315cd0ef5251141db44c4ca1b51d
#
_cell.length_a   1.000
_cell.length_b   1.000
_cell.length_c   1.000
_cell.angle_alpha   90.00
_cell.angle_beta   90.00
_cell.angle_gamma   90.00
#
_symmetry.space_group_name_H-M   'P 1'
#
loop_
_entity.id
_entity.type
_entity.pdbx_description
1 polymer ?
#
loop_
_entity_poly.entity_id
_entity_poly.type
_entity_poly.pdbx_seq_one_letter_code
_entity_poly.pdbx_strand_id
1 'polypeptide(L)' 'MQRHIELLIGRLVTDEDFRRAFQNDPHKTLSDAQQWGLVFTAVEVSALLATDQTLWDRIAVELDSRLQKVSFRTS' A
#
# COMPACT_ATOMS: atom_id res chain seq x y z
N MET A 1 4.55 -13.75 -7.11
CA MET A 1 3.80 -13.22 -8.06
C MET A 1 2.92 -12.08 -7.71
N GLN A 2 1.90 -11.86 -8.52
CA GLN A 2 1.01 -10.73 -8.36
C GLN A 2 0.30 -10.70 -7.01
N ARG A 3 0.07 -11.84 -6.42
CA ARG A 3 -0.64 -11.90 -5.14
C ARG A 3 0.08 -11.14 -4.02
N HIS A 4 1.40 -11.26 -3.95
CA HIS A 4 2.14 -10.55 -2.90
C HIS A 4 2.15 -9.06 -3.14
N ILE A 5 2.26 -8.63 -4.39
CA ILE A 5 2.21 -7.22 -4.70
C ILE A 5 0.82 -6.64 -4.39
N GLU A 6 -0.24 -7.41 -4.63
CA GLU A 6 -1.60 -6.99 -4.30
C GLU A 6 -1.77 -6.82 -2.80
N LEU A 7 -1.21 -7.72 -2.00
CA LEU A 7 -1.25 -7.60 -0.55
C LEU A 7 -0.54 -6.34 -0.06
N LEU A 8 0.61 -6.05 -0.67
CA LEU A 8 1.35 -4.85 -0.31
C LEU A 8 0.58 -3.59 -0.68
N ILE A 9 0.04 -3.54 -1.89
CA ILE A 9 -0.74 -2.39 -2.34
C ILE A 9 -1.97 -2.20 -1.45
N GLY A 10 -2.65 -3.29 -1.12
CA GLY A 10 -3.79 -3.22 -0.21
C GLY A 10 -3.41 -2.59 1.12
N ARG A 11 -2.25 -2.94 1.64
CA ARG A 11 -1.79 -2.36 2.89
C ARG A 11 -1.41 -0.90 2.75
N LEU A 12 -0.80 -0.53 1.63
CA LEU A 12 -0.45 0.87 1.38
C LEU A 12 -1.66 1.78 1.37
N VAL A 13 -2.80 1.30 0.90
CA VAL A 13 -4.00 2.14 0.79
C VAL A 13 -4.90 2.04 2.02
N THR A 14 -4.71 1.06 2.90
CA THR A 14 -5.59 0.88 4.06
C THR A 14 -4.89 1.13 5.41
N ASP A 15 -3.57 1.09 5.46
CA ASP A 15 -2.81 1.23 6.71
C ASP A 15 -1.96 2.49 6.61
N GLU A 16 -2.37 3.53 7.31
CA GLU A 16 -1.68 4.83 7.26
C GLU A 16 -0.25 4.74 7.77
N ASP A 17 -0.02 3.99 8.82
CA ASP A 17 1.32 3.87 9.39
C ASP A 17 2.25 3.16 8.41
N PHE A 18 1.77 2.12 7.77
CA PHE A 18 2.56 1.40 6.77
C PHE A 18 2.85 2.31 5.57
N ARG A 19 1.85 3.06 5.13
CA ARG A 19 2.02 3.98 4.00
C ARG A 19 3.05 5.05 4.31
N ARG A 20 3.02 5.61 5.51
CA ARG A 20 4.01 6.60 5.92
C ARG A 20 5.41 6.02 6.00
N ALA A 21 5.53 4.81 6.53
CA ALA A 21 6.83 4.13 6.58
C ALA A 21 7.38 3.93 5.18
N PHE A 22 6.53 3.51 4.25
CA PHE A 22 6.94 3.31 2.86
C PHE A 22 7.36 4.62 2.20
N GLN A 23 6.62 5.69 2.42
CA GLN A 23 6.94 7.00 1.85
C GLN A 23 8.25 7.54 2.42
N ASN A 24 8.50 7.28 3.69
CA ASN A 24 9.69 7.78 4.38
C ASN A 24 10.94 7.00 3.98
N ASP A 25 10.84 5.67 3.91
CA ASP A 25 11.97 4.82 3.53
C ASP A 25 11.43 3.57 2.82
N PRO A 26 11.20 3.68 1.50
CA PRO A 26 10.59 2.57 0.75
C PRO A 26 11.45 1.31 0.73
N HIS A 27 12.77 1.45 0.65
CA HIS A 27 13.66 0.29 0.61
C HIS A 27 13.57 -0.52 1.89
N LYS A 28 13.60 0.16 3.03
CA LYS A 28 13.50 -0.51 4.32
C LYS A 28 12.14 -1.18 4.50
N THR A 29 11.09 -0.49 4.11
CA THR A 29 9.73 -1.02 4.25
C THR A 29 9.55 -2.28 3.40
N LEU A 30 10.08 -2.28 2.18
CA LEU A 30 10.02 -3.47 1.32
C LEU A 30 10.86 -4.60 1.89
N SER A 31 12.03 -4.29 2.43
CA SER A 31 12.88 -5.30 3.07
C SER A 31 12.16 -5.94 4.26
N ASP A 32 11.51 -5.13 5.08
CA ASP A 32 10.75 -5.64 6.22
C ASP A 32 9.61 -6.54 5.76
N ALA A 33 8.91 -6.14 4.70
CA ALA A 33 7.82 -6.94 4.15
C ALA A 33 8.32 -8.30 3.65
N GLN A 34 9.51 -8.33 3.06
CA GLN A 34 10.11 -9.58 2.62
C GLN A 34 10.43 -10.49 3.80
N GLN A 35 10.83 -9.92 4.92
CA GLN A 35 11.06 -10.70 6.14
C GLN A 35 9.78 -11.31 6.69
N TRP A 36 8.64 -10.70 6.40
CA TRP A 36 7.33 -11.26 6.78
C TRP A 36 6.85 -12.35 5.81
N GLY A 37 7.63 -12.64 4.79
CA GLY A 37 7.31 -13.70 3.85
C GLY A 37 6.75 -13.24 2.52
N LEU A 38 6.64 -11.94 2.30
CA LEU A 38 6.20 -11.44 1.00
C LEU A 38 7.37 -11.49 0.01
N VAL A 39 7.09 -11.92 -1.20
CA VAL A 39 8.10 -12.08 -2.24
C VAL A 39 7.77 -11.16 -3.41
N PHE A 40 8.74 -10.34 -3.82
CA PHE A 40 8.57 -9.42 -4.94
C PHE A 40 9.66 -9.67 -5.98
N THR A 41 9.29 -9.53 -7.24
CA THR A 41 10.28 -9.56 -8.32
C THR A 41 10.98 -8.21 -8.40
N ALA A 42 12.13 -8.18 -9.08
CA ALA A 42 12.85 -6.93 -9.28
C ALA A 42 12.02 -5.91 -10.06
N VAL A 43 11.21 -6.38 -11.00
CA VAL A 43 10.32 -5.51 -11.79
C VAL A 43 9.26 -4.90 -10.88
N GLU A 44 8.68 -5.70 -9.98
CA GLU A 44 7.67 -5.21 -9.05
C GLU A 44 8.25 -4.16 -8.11
N VAL A 45 9.43 -4.41 -7.58
CA VAL A 45 10.10 -3.44 -6.70
C VAL A 45 10.37 -2.14 -7.45
N SER A 46 10.90 -2.24 -8.66
CA SER A 46 11.17 -1.04 -9.48
C SER A 46 9.90 -0.24 -9.75
N ALA A 47 8.81 -0.92 -10.06
CA ALA A 47 7.54 -0.26 -10.34
C ALA A 47 7.01 0.47 -9.10
N LEU A 48 7.10 -0.18 -7.95
CA LEU A 48 6.67 0.45 -6.70
C LEU A 48 7.49 1.69 -6.37
N LEU A 49 8.82 1.60 -6.54
CA LEU A 49 9.70 2.71 -6.23
C LEU A 49 9.53 3.87 -7.21
N ALA A 50 9.15 3.56 -8.45
CA ALA A 50 8.93 4.58 -9.49
C ALA A 50 7.56 5.24 -9.39
N THR A 51 6.63 4.68 -8.63
CA THR A 51 5.28 5.22 -8.49
C THR A 51 5.30 6.47 -7.61
N ASP A 52 4.57 7.49 -8.03
CA ASP A 52 4.41 8.71 -7.24
C ASP A 52 3.78 8.36 -5.89
N GLN A 53 4.49 8.64 -4.81
CA GLN A 53 4.07 8.25 -3.47
C GLN A 53 2.77 8.93 -3.03
N THR A 54 2.47 10.10 -3.60
CA THR A 54 1.20 10.77 -3.28
C THR A 54 -0.01 10.03 -3.85
N LEU A 55 0.21 9.15 -4.81
CA LEU A 55 -0.87 8.33 -5.36
C LEU A 55 -1.53 7.48 -4.27
N TRP A 56 -0.73 6.90 -3.39
CA TRP A 56 -1.25 6.04 -2.32
C TRP A 56 -2.15 6.84 -1.38
N ASP A 57 -1.76 8.07 -1.07
CA ASP A 57 -2.59 8.95 -0.22
C ASP A 57 -3.90 9.28 -0.90
N ARG A 58 -3.87 9.59 -2.19
CA ARG A 58 -5.10 9.93 -2.93
C ARG A 58 -6.05 8.76 -2.99
N ILE A 59 -5.53 7.57 -3.23
CA ILE A 59 -6.37 6.36 -3.27
C ILE A 59 -6.97 6.09 -1.88
N ALA A 60 -6.16 6.26 -0.83
CA ALA A 60 -6.62 6.03 0.53
C ALA A 60 -7.76 6.97 0.91
N VAL A 61 -7.63 8.24 0.59
CA VAL A 61 -8.68 9.23 0.88
C VAL A 61 -9.97 8.86 0.15
N GLU A 62 -9.86 8.51 -1.12
CA GLU A 62 -11.02 8.13 -1.93
C GLU A 62 -11.69 6.88 -1.36
N LEU A 63 -10.91 5.88 -0.99
CA LEU A 63 -11.42 4.64 -0.43
C LEU A 63 -12.11 4.88 0.91
N ASP A 64 -11.49 5.66 1.80
CA ASP A 64 -12.06 5.97 3.10
C ASP A 64 -13.40 6.68 2.97
N SER A 65 -13.49 7.63 2.02
CA SER A 65 -14.71 8.35 1.78
C SER A 65 -15.85 7.41 1.36
N ARG A 66 -15.54 6.45 0.48
CA ARG A 66 -16.53 5.49 0.01
C ARG A 66 -16.94 4.52 1.10
N LEU A 67 -15.98 4.07 1.90
CA LEU A 67 -16.27 3.16 3.00
C LEU A 67 -17.14 3.82 4.08
N GLN A 68 -16.92 5.10 4.34
CA GLN A 68 -17.75 5.83 5.28
C GLN A 68 -19.20 5.91 4.81
N LYS A 69 -19.40 6.13 3.52
CA LYS A 69 -20.75 6.17 2.95
C LYS A 69 -21.45 4.83 3.11
N VAL A 70 -20.74 3.74 2.89
CA VAL A 70 -21.30 2.40 3.06
C VAL A 70 -21.67 2.18 4.53
N SER A 71 -20.80 2.56 5.46
CA SER A 71 -21.05 2.44 6.89
C SER A 71 -22.30 3.19 7.29
N PHE A 72 -22.49 4.38 6.77
CA PHE A 72 -23.68 5.17 7.05
C PHE A 72 -24.96 4.47 6.60
N ARG A 73 -24.91 3.82 5.46
CA ARG A 73 -26.08 3.14 4.92
C ARG A 73 -26.48 1.93 5.75
N THR A 74 -25.53 1.27 6.36
CA THR A 74 -25.79 0.05 7.10
C THR A 74 -26.19 0.30 8.55
N SER A 75 -25.98 1.49 9.01
CA SER A 75 -26.40 1.86 10.36
C SER A 75 -27.79 2.51 10.34
#